data_8e7d02f4a23959d2a28e0f791aa9f56b
#
_entry.id   8e7d02f4a23959d2a28e0f791aa9f56b
#
_cell.length_a   1.000
_cell.length_b   1.000
_cell.length_c   1.000
_cell.angle_alpha   90.00
_cell.angle_beta   90.00
_cell.angle_gamma   90.00
#
_symmetry.space_group_name_H-M   'P 1'
#
loop_
_entity.id
_entity.type
_entity.pdbx_description
1 polymer ?
#
loop_
_entity_poly.entity_id
_entity_poly.type
_entity_poly.pdbx_seq_one_letter_code
_entity_poly.pdbx_strand_id
1 'polypeptide(L)'
;MTAIRHQIALLIAVFALGLSAYAEESASTIMQRCADKFKATPALTARFAIANTAKPVSGTFTMSRSRFRLSTPPMSIWYDGKTQWTYIADNKEVNISEPTREELMESNPFEVITSFNSHYRCRKLKSAAGTNVIELTPKSPGQAIAIAKITISKATGWPTAISVTFDGGNSTSVAIADIKPVESLPAQTFTFDKKEFPNAEIVDLR
;
A
#
# COMPACT_ATOMS: atom_id res chain seq x y z
N MET A 1 0.32 -18.84 65.37
CA MET A 1 0.99 -19.20 64.06
C MET A 1 0.05 -19.32 62.85
N THR A 2 -1.27 -19.29 63.05
CA THR A 2 -2.27 -19.45 61.95
C THR A 2 -2.53 -18.17 61.15
N ALA A 3 -2.40 -16.97 61.76
CA ALA A 3 -2.71 -15.71 61.09
C ALA A 3 -1.69 -15.29 60.00
N ILE A 4 -0.41 -15.66 60.17
CA ILE A 4 0.65 -15.30 59.18
C ILE A 4 0.55 -16.11 57.90
N ARG A 5 0.02 -17.32 57.95
CA ARG A 5 -0.17 -18.19 56.75
C ARG A 5 -1.26 -17.68 55.81
N HIS A 6 -2.30 -17.01 56.33
CA HIS A 6 -3.40 -16.46 55.54
C HIS A 6 -3.00 -15.15 54.81
N GLN A 7 -2.10 -14.35 55.39
CA GLN A 7 -1.63 -13.11 54.75
C GLN A 7 -0.64 -13.38 53.60
N ILE A 8 0.17 -14.45 53.69
CA ILE A 8 1.07 -14.84 52.60
C ILE A 8 0.30 -15.43 51.42
N ALA A 9 -0.78 -16.19 51.68
CA ALA A 9 -1.66 -16.71 50.61
C ALA A 9 -2.41 -15.61 49.85
N LEU A 10 -2.80 -14.53 50.51
CA LEU A 10 -3.49 -13.39 49.90
C LEU A 10 -2.55 -12.55 49.01
N LEU A 11 -1.26 -12.43 49.39
CA LEU A 11 -0.25 -11.68 48.59
C LEU A 11 0.14 -12.40 47.29
N ILE A 12 0.12 -13.73 47.29
CA ILE A 12 0.41 -14.53 46.07
C ILE A 12 -0.76 -14.48 45.07
N ALA A 13 -2.00 -14.40 45.59
CA ALA A 13 -3.19 -14.32 44.72
C ALA A 13 -3.31 -12.96 43.97
N VAL A 14 -2.77 -11.87 44.54
CA VAL A 14 -2.81 -10.54 43.88
C VAL A 14 -1.74 -10.41 42.80
N PHE A 15 -0.64 -11.18 42.88
CA PHE A 15 0.44 -11.12 41.86
C PHE A 15 0.12 -11.97 40.59
N ALA A 16 -0.85 -12.88 40.68
CA ALA A 16 -1.27 -13.73 39.54
C ALA A 16 -2.25 -13.04 38.55
N LEU A 17 -2.76 -11.87 38.88
CA LEU A 17 -3.74 -11.14 38.02
C LEU A 17 -3.07 -10.10 37.10
N GLY A 18 -1.75 -9.97 37.10
CA GLY A 18 -1.02 -8.91 36.38
C GLY A 18 -0.41 -9.31 35.02
N LEU A 19 -0.46 -10.57 34.63
CA LEU A 19 0.01 -11.03 33.31
C LEU A 19 -1.16 -11.07 32.33
N SER A 20 -1.72 -9.91 32.01
CA SER A 20 -2.42 -9.76 30.72
C SER A 20 -1.35 -10.01 29.65
N ALA A 21 -1.27 -11.24 29.16
CA ALA A 21 -0.55 -11.52 27.95
C ALA A 21 -1.18 -10.64 26.86
N TYR A 22 -0.53 -9.52 26.53
CA TYR A 22 -0.87 -8.76 25.34
C TYR A 22 -0.65 -9.73 24.19
N ALA A 23 -1.71 -10.37 23.73
CA ALA A 23 -1.68 -11.20 22.55
C ALA A 23 -1.15 -10.31 21.42
N GLU A 24 -0.01 -10.69 20.87
CA GLU A 24 0.59 -9.92 19.78
C GLU A 24 -0.39 -9.84 18.63
N GLU A 25 -0.68 -8.61 18.17
CA GLU A 25 -1.66 -8.40 17.10
C GLU A 25 -1.27 -9.18 15.84
N SER A 26 -2.23 -9.93 15.28
CA SER A 26 -1.98 -10.79 14.12
C SER A 26 -1.64 -9.98 12.87
N ALA A 27 -0.87 -10.59 11.96
CA ALA A 27 -0.53 -9.98 10.67
C ALA A 27 -1.77 -9.57 9.86
N SER A 28 -2.79 -10.43 9.84
CA SER A 28 -4.03 -10.15 9.11
C SER A 28 -4.84 -9.02 9.74
N THR A 29 -4.86 -8.89 11.07
CA THR A 29 -5.53 -7.78 11.77
C THR A 29 -4.85 -6.45 11.45
N ILE A 30 -3.52 -6.41 11.46
CA ILE A 30 -2.75 -5.21 11.10
C ILE A 30 -3.02 -4.79 9.65
N MET A 31 -3.00 -5.74 8.72
CA MET A 31 -3.29 -5.48 7.30
C MET A 31 -4.74 -5.04 7.10
N GLN A 32 -5.70 -5.70 7.77
CA GLN A 32 -7.11 -5.32 7.66
C GLN A 32 -7.33 -3.89 8.10
N ARG A 33 -6.76 -3.48 9.24
CA ARG A 33 -6.86 -2.11 9.72
C ARG A 33 -6.24 -1.09 8.74
N CYS A 34 -5.10 -1.43 8.13
CA CYS A 34 -4.49 -0.60 7.10
C CYS A 34 -5.40 -0.49 5.86
N ALA A 35 -5.92 -1.60 5.36
CA ALA A 35 -6.84 -1.63 4.22
C ALA A 35 -8.14 -0.87 4.49
N ASP A 36 -8.73 -1.02 5.68
CA ASP A 36 -9.94 -0.32 6.07
C ASP A 36 -9.73 1.20 6.15
N LYS A 37 -8.53 1.61 6.59
CA LYS A 37 -8.15 3.02 6.59
C LYS A 37 -8.11 3.60 5.17
N PHE A 38 -7.55 2.87 4.20
CA PHE A 38 -7.60 3.27 2.79
C PHE A 38 -9.03 3.38 2.28
N LYS A 39 -9.85 2.35 2.54
CA LYS A 39 -11.27 2.32 2.10
C LYS A 39 -12.12 3.41 2.71
N ALA A 40 -11.86 3.76 3.98
CA ALA A 40 -12.57 4.82 4.70
C ALA A 40 -12.12 6.22 4.28
N THR A 41 -10.99 6.36 3.58
CA THR A 41 -10.44 7.65 3.14
C THR A 41 -11.00 7.99 1.76
N PRO A 42 -11.84 9.05 1.64
CA PRO A 42 -12.49 9.39 0.36
C PRO A 42 -11.50 9.69 -0.76
N ALA A 43 -10.43 10.40 -0.43
CA ALA A 43 -9.31 10.69 -1.32
C ALA A 43 -8.04 10.96 -0.50
N LEU A 44 -6.89 10.77 -1.10
CA LEU A 44 -5.59 11.09 -0.50
C LEU A 44 -4.55 11.49 -1.55
N THR A 45 -3.53 12.18 -1.08
CA THR A 45 -2.28 12.41 -1.81
C THR A 45 -1.12 11.86 -1.00
N ALA A 46 -0.07 11.40 -1.67
CA ALA A 46 1.16 10.91 -1.06
C ALA A 46 2.36 11.26 -1.93
N ARG A 47 3.53 11.38 -1.32
CA ARG A 47 4.81 11.36 -2.05
C ARG A 47 5.38 9.95 -1.99
N PHE A 48 6.08 9.56 -3.05
CA PHE A 48 6.78 8.28 -3.07
C PHE A 48 8.16 8.41 -3.72
N ALA A 49 9.02 7.44 -3.41
CA ALA A 49 10.31 7.27 -4.07
C ALA A 49 10.55 5.79 -4.37
N ILE A 50 11.00 5.49 -5.60
CA ILE A 50 11.38 4.14 -6.03
C ILE A 50 12.89 4.02 -5.89
N ALA A 51 13.36 3.06 -5.06
CA ALA A 51 14.76 2.95 -4.68
C ALA A 51 15.58 2.02 -5.60
N ASN A 52 14.95 1.06 -6.29
CA ASN A 52 15.64 -0.01 -7.03
C ASN A 52 15.92 0.35 -8.48
N THR A 53 16.07 1.62 -8.81
CA THR A 53 16.38 2.10 -10.16
C THR A 53 17.78 2.68 -10.18
N ALA A 54 18.44 2.64 -11.35
CA ALA A 54 19.78 3.22 -11.54
C ALA A 54 19.85 4.70 -11.14
N LYS A 55 18.71 5.40 -11.22
CA LYS A 55 18.51 6.75 -10.65
C LYS A 55 17.24 6.72 -9.81
N PRO A 56 17.26 7.19 -8.55
CA PRO A 56 16.05 7.28 -7.73
C PRO A 56 14.96 8.07 -8.46
N VAL A 57 13.78 7.49 -8.56
CA VAL A 57 12.62 8.14 -9.14
C VAL A 57 11.67 8.52 -8.02
N SER A 58 11.37 9.81 -7.90
CA SER A 58 10.39 10.30 -6.94
C SER A 58 9.17 10.86 -7.65
N GLY A 59 8.02 10.79 -6.99
CA GLY A 59 6.78 11.25 -7.58
C GLY A 59 5.69 11.51 -6.56
N THR A 60 4.51 11.79 -7.08
CA THR A 60 3.28 11.95 -6.32
C THR A 60 2.27 10.90 -6.72
N PHE A 61 1.56 10.39 -5.74
CA PHE A 61 0.43 9.50 -5.91
C PHE A 61 -0.81 10.17 -5.35
N THR A 62 -1.89 10.14 -6.10
CA THR A 62 -3.18 10.72 -5.73
C THR A 62 -4.24 9.66 -6.01
N MET A 63 -5.15 9.42 -5.07
CA MET A 63 -6.25 8.47 -5.28
C MET A 63 -7.56 8.99 -4.72
N SER A 64 -8.65 8.51 -5.31
CA SER A 64 -10.01 8.66 -4.81
C SER A 64 -10.81 7.42 -5.17
N ARG A 65 -11.12 6.60 -4.17
CA ARG A 65 -11.75 5.27 -4.36
C ARG A 65 -10.88 4.37 -5.26
N SER A 66 -11.41 3.94 -6.42
CA SER A 66 -10.68 3.14 -7.41
C SER A 66 -9.86 3.96 -8.40
N ARG A 67 -10.02 5.29 -8.42
CA ARG A 67 -9.31 6.18 -9.35
C ARG A 67 -7.98 6.60 -8.78
N PHE A 68 -6.96 6.70 -9.62
CA PHE A 68 -5.66 7.19 -9.18
C PHE A 68 -4.94 8.01 -10.27
N ARG A 69 -4.00 8.82 -9.82
CA ARG A 69 -2.97 9.46 -10.64
C ARG A 69 -1.61 9.21 -9.99
N LEU A 70 -0.65 8.77 -10.79
CA LEU A 70 0.75 8.66 -10.43
C LEU A 70 1.52 9.61 -11.35
N SER A 71 2.40 10.44 -10.77
CA SER A 71 3.22 11.35 -11.55
C SER A 71 4.66 11.27 -11.11
N THR A 72 5.55 11.04 -12.06
CA THR A 72 7.01 11.10 -11.94
C THR A 72 7.55 11.95 -13.09
N PRO A 73 8.80 12.44 -13.05
CA PRO A 73 9.37 13.18 -14.17
C PRO A 73 9.32 12.43 -15.51
N PRO A 74 9.67 11.13 -15.61
CA PRO A 74 9.64 10.41 -16.89
C PRO A 74 8.24 9.94 -17.31
N MET A 75 7.26 9.84 -16.39
CA MET A 75 5.99 9.19 -16.68
C MET A 75 4.85 9.72 -15.80
N SER A 76 3.68 9.84 -16.37
CA SER A 76 2.44 10.07 -15.62
C SER A 76 1.38 9.05 -16.03
N ILE A 77 0.65 8.54 -15.04
CA ILE A 77 -0.46 7.60 -15.23
C ILE A 77 -1.72 8.23 -14.62
N TRP A 78 -2.82 8.20 -15.37
CA TRP A 78 -4.17 8.52 -14.89
C TRP A 78 -5.03 7.28 -15.06
N TYR A 79 -5.88 7.02 -14.10
CA TYR A 79 -6.87 5.95 -14.14
C TYR A 79 -8.19 6.44 -13.56
N ASP A 80 -9.25 6.44 -14.37
CA ASP A 80 -10.56 6.96 -13.99
C ASP A 80 -11.50 5.91 -13.37
N GLY A 81 -11.03 4.68 -13.23
CA GLY A 81 -11.80 3.52 -12.77
C GLY A 81 -12.13 2.53 -13.91
N LYS A 82 -11.83 2.88 -15.17
CA LYS A 82 -12.00 2.03 -16.35
C LYS A 82 -10.82 2.18 -17.32
N THR A 83 -10.56 3.41 -17.77
CA THR A 83 -9.53 3.74 -18.75
C THR A 83 -8.26 4.21 -18.03
N GLN A 84 -7.14 3.75 -18.51
CA GLN A 84 -5.81 4.21 -18.10
C GLN A 84 -5.15 4.98 -19.23
N TRP A 85 -4.56 6.13 -18.91
CA TRP A 85 -3.68 6.91 -19.78
C TRP A 85 -2.30 6.89 -19.18
N THR A 86 -1.31 6.48 -19.97
CA THR A 86 0.10 6.47 -19.58
C THR A 86 0.89 7.38 -20.50
N TYR A 87 1.29 8.55 -19.97
CA TYR A 87 2.17 9.48 -20.68
C TYR A 87 3.62 9.15 -20.41
N ILE A 88 4.43 9.01 -21.45
CA ILE A 88 5.87 8.78 -21.42
C ILE A 88 6.55 10.05 -21.97
N ALA A 89 7.29 10.74 -21.09
CA ALA A 89 7.84 12.06 -21.40
C ALA A 89 8.91 12.03 -22.53
N ASP A 90 9.75 11.00 -22.55
CA ASP A 90 10.84 10.87 -23.53
C ASP A 90 10.30 10.73 -24.95
N ASN A 91 9.21 9.99 -25.13
CA ASN A 91 8.58 9.76 -26.43
C ASN A 91 7.50 10.80 -26.75
N LYS A 92 7.06 11.58 -25.75
CA LYS A 92 5.86 12.42 -25.83
C LYS A 92 4.63 11.63 -26.31
N GLU A 93 4.46 10.43 -25.80
CA GLU A 93 3.43 9.49 -26.20
C GLU A 93 2.44 9.24 -25.04
N VAL A 94 1.17 9.13 -25.37
CA VAL A 94 0.11 8.73 -24.44
C VAL A 94 -0.51 7.43 -24.93
N ASN A 95 -0.31 6.36 -24.16
CA ASN A 95 -0.98 5.09 -24.36
C ASN A 95 -2.30 5.07 -23.62
N ILE A 96 -3.38 4.72 -24.30
CA ILE A 96 -4.72 4.55 -23.74
C ILE A 96 -5.04 3.06 -23.70
N SER A 97 -5.40 2.54 -22.52
CA SER A 97 -5.77 1.13 -22.34
C SER A 97 -6.95 0.98 -21.38
N GLU A 98 -7.55 -0.21 -21.37
CA GLU A 98 -8.45 -0.68 -20.30
C GLU A 98 -7.76 -1.84 -19.59
N PRO A 99 -6.97 -1.55 -18.53
CA PRO A 99 -6.11 -2.54 -17.93
C PRO A 99 -6.90 -3.62 -17.21
N THR A 100 -6.37 -4.83 -17.27
CA THR A 100 -6.78 -5.94 -16.40
C THR A 100 -6.45 -5.62 -14.94
N ARG A 101 -6.95 -6.43 -14.02
CA ARG A 101 -6.63 -6.28 -12.60
C ARG A 101 -5.15 -6.49 -12.31
N GLU A 102 -4.53 -7.44 -13.00
CA GLU A 102 -3.11 -7.76 -12.88
C GLU A 102 -2.25 -6.57 -13.31
N GLU A 103 -2.55 -5.96 -14.44
CA GLU A 103 -1.87 -4.76 -14.94
C GLU A 103 -2.08 -3.55 -14.01
N LEU A 104 -3.26 -3.43 -13.38
CA LEU A 104 -3.49 -2.40 -12.36
C LEU A 104 -2.61 -2.59 -11.12
N MET A 105 -2.32 -3.84 -10.71
CA MET A 105 -1.40 -4.09 -9.60
C MET A 105 0.04 -3.67 -9.90
N GLU A 106 0.46 -3.72 -11.16
CA GLU A 106 1.77 -3.25 -11.59
C GLU A 106 1.86 -1.72 -11.59
N SER A 107 0.78 -1.03 -12.01
CA SER A 107 0.71 0.43 -12.06
C SER A 107 0.31 1.08 -10.74
N ASN A 108 -0.39 0.35 -9.84
CA ASN A 108 -0.84 0.85 -8.55
C ASN A 108 -0.41 -0.07 -7.40
N PRO A 109 0.74 0.17 -6.76
CA PRO A 109 1.24 -0.65 -5.67
C PRO A 109 0.34 -0.66 -4.41
N PHE A 110 -0.59 0.29 -4.29
CA PHE A 110 -1.55 0.31 -3.17
C PHE A 110 -2.68 -0.71 -3.35
N GLU A 111 -2.90 -1.21 -4.57
CA GLU A 111 -3.92 -2.22 -4.84
C GLU A 111 -3.67 -3.51 -4.06
N VAL A 112 -2.41 -3.89 -3.83
CA VAL A 112 -2.07 -5.05 -3.02
C VAL A 112 -2.55 -4.92 -1.57
N ILE A 113 -2.63 -3.69 -1.03
CA ILE A 113 -3.14 -3.45 0.33
C ILE A 113 -4.65 -3.61 0.38
N THR A 114 -5.38 -3.05 -0.59
CA THR A 114 -6.85 -3.04 -0.58
C THR A 114 -7.45 -4.40 -0.93
N SER A 115 -6.70 -5.23 -1.66
CA SER A 115 -7.12 -6.55 -2.15
C SER A 115 -6.50 -7.75 -1.41
N PHE A 116 -5.61 -7.50 -0.42
CA PHE A 116 -4.80 -8.56 0.22
C PHE A 116 -5.64 -9.74 0.73
N ASN A 117 -6.79 -9.46 1.35
CA ASN A 117 -7.59 -10.48 2.03
C ASN A 117 -8.12 -11.56 1.08
N SER A 118 -8.40 -11.21 -0.16
CA SER A 118 -8.91 -12.15 -1.16
C SER A 118 -7.81 -13.06 -1.74
N HIS A 119 -6.57 -12.55 -1.87
CA HIS A 119 -5.54 -13.19 -2.69
C HIS A 119 -4.30 -13.64 -1.93
N TYR A 120 -4.04 -13.09 -0.71
CA TYR A 120 -2.77 -13.28 -0.03
C TYR A 120 -2.94 -13.82 1.40
N ARG A 121 -1.96 -14.61 1.85
CA ARG A 121 -1.71 -14.95 3.26
C ARG A 121 -0.79 -13.91 3.84
N CYS A 122 -0.99 -13.59 5.13
CA CYS A 122 -0.20 -12.59 5.85
C CYS A 122 0.74 -13.27 6.86
N ARG A 123 1.98 -12.84 6.91
CA ARG A 123 2.96 -13.21 7.93
C ARG A 123 3.62 -11.94 8.48
N LYS A 124 3.63 -11.78 9.81
CA LYS A 124 4.36 -10.68 10.44
C LYS A 124 5.85 -11.03 10.47
N LEU A 125 6.67 -10.09 10.05
CA LEU A 125 8.12 -10.20 10.11
C LEU A 125 8.67 -9.39 11.29
N LYS A 126 9.90 -9.70 11.70
CA LYS A 126 10.65 -8.86 12.65
C LYS A 126 10.83 -7.47 12.04
N SER A 127 10.57 -6.44 12.83
CA SER A 127 10.62 -5.05 12.37
C SER A 127 11.25 -4.15 13.42
N ALA A 128 11.67 -2.96 13.00
CA ALA A 128 12.14 -1.92 13.89
C ALA A 128 11.02 -1.43 14.83
N ALA A 129 11.41 -0.85 15.96
CA ALA A 129 10.46 -0.19 16.83
C ALA A 129 9.64 0.86 16.05
N GLY A 130 8.34 0.98 16.37
CA GLY A 130 7.45 1.94 15.70
C GLY A 130 6.86 1.49 14.37
N THR A 131 7.26 0.32 13.83
CA THR A 131 6.71 -0.22 12.58
C THR A 131 6.20 -1.65 12.75
N ASN A 132 5.33 -2.08 11.84
CA ASN A 132 5.02 -3.47 11.57
C ASN A 132 5.43 -3.77 10.12
N VAL A 133 6.09 -4.91 9.89
CA VAL A 133 6.39 -5.40 8.54
C VAL A 133 5.57 -6.66 8.31
N ILE A 134 4.70 -6.61 7.30
CA ILE A 134 3.83 -7.72 6.93
C ILE A 134 4.24 -8.23 5.56
N GLU A 135 4.53 -9.51 5.48
CA GLU A 135 4.76 -10.22 4.23
C GLU A 135 3.45 -10.83 3.75
N LEU A 136 3.19 -10.65 2.47
CA LEU A 136 2.05 -11.20 1.75
C LEU A 136 2.57 -12.24 0.76
N THR A 137 2.00 -13.44 0.79
CA THR A 137 2.26 -14.51 -0.17
C THR A 137 0.96 -14.98 -0.80
N PRO A 138 0.92 -15.30 -2.10
CA PRO A 138 -0.29 -15.75 -2.77
C PRO A 138 -0.96 -16.93 -2.08
N LYS A 139 -2.29 -16.96 -2.09
CA LYS A 139 -3.08 -18.12 -1.66
C LYS A 139 -3.14 -19.20 -2.75
N SER A 140 -3.00 -18.81 -4.00
CA SER A 140 -3.08 -19.68 -5.19
C SER A 140 -1.93 -19.35 -6.15
N PRO A 141 -1.49 -20.32 -6.97
CA PRO A 141 -0.53 -20.07 -8.05
C PRO A 141 -1.05 -19.08 -9.10
N GLY A 142 -0.14 -18.52 -9.91
CA GLY A 142 -0.49 -17.67 -11.06
C GLY A 142 -0.88 -16.24 -10.69
N GLN A 143 -0.53 -15.77 -9.49
CA GLN A 143 -0.64 -14.36 -9.16
C GLN A 143 0.57 -13.60 -9.69
N ALA A 144 0.37 -12.42 -10.28
CA ALA A 144 1.44 -11.56 -10.79
C ALA A 144 2.50 -11.22 -9.72
N ILE A 145 2.07 -11.08 -8.47
CA ILE A 145 2.95 -10.78 -7.33
C ILE A 145 3.27 -12.08 -6.59
N ALA A 146 4.53 -12.47 -6.59
CA ALA A 146 5.04 -13.62 -5.85
C ALA A 146 5.18 -13.33 -4.35
N ILE A 147 5.69 -12.16 -3.99
CA ILE A 147 5.83 -11.70 -2.59
C ILE A 147 5.61 -10.19 -2.54
N ALA A 148 4.84 -9.72 -1.56
CA ALA A 148 4.86 -8.30 -1.19
C ALA A 148 5.22 -8.14 0.29
N LYS A 149 5.94 -7.06 0.63
CA LYS A 149 6.24 -6.67 2.01
C LYS A 149 5.76 -5.26 2.23
N ILE A 150 4.88 -5.10 3.21
CA ILE A 150 4.29 -3.81 3.56
C ILE A 150 4.83 -3.39 4.91
N THR A 151 5.51 -2.25 4.96
CA THR A 151 5.93 -1.62 6.21
C THR A 151 4.88 -0.61 6.63
N ILE A 152 4.30 -0.78 7.81
CA ILE A 152 3.20 0.05 8.34
C ILE A 152 3.67 0.75 9.59
N SER A 153 3.49 2.06 9.69
CA SER A 153 3.74 2.85 10.90
C SER A 153 2.73 2.49 11.98
N LYS A 154 3.19 2.12 13.17
CA LYS A 154 2.33 1.87 14.34
C LYS A 154 1.61 3.14 14.80
N ALA A 155 2.28 4.29 14.69
CA ALA A 155 1.73 5.57 15.13
C ALA A 155 0.59 6.06 14.24
N THR A 156 0.70 5.87 12.93
CA THR A 156 -0.27 6.43 11.97
C THR A 156 -1.18 5.38 11.35
N GLY A 157 -0.79 4.10 11.35
CA GLY A 157 -1.47 3.03 10.63
C GLY A 157 -1.33 3.11 9.10
N TRP A 158 -0.60 4.09 8.56
CA TRP A 158 -0.32 4.22 7.13
C TRP A 158 0.92 3.41 6.73
N PRO A 159 0.99 2.90 5.49
CA PRO A 159 2.20 2.30 4.97
C PRO A 159 3.29 3.36 4.79
N THR A 160 4.53 2.98 5.08
CA THR A 160 5.73 3.81 4.85
C THR A 160 6.63 3.21 3.78
N ALA A 161 6.45 1.93 3.45
CA ALA A 161 7.10 1.30 2.31
C ALA A 161 6.29 0.10 1.81
N ILE A 162 6.39 -0.15 0.51
CA ILE A 162 5.88 -1.33 -0.16
C ILE A 162 7.01 -1.90 -1.01
N SER A 163 7.33 -3.17 -0.84
CA SER A 163 8.24 -3.91 -1.71
C SER A 163 7.47 -5.05 -2.36
N VAL A 164 7.55 -5.16 -3.67
CA VAL A 164 6.87 -6.17 -4.47
C VAL A 164 7.89 -6.95 -5.26
N THR A 165 7.81 -8.27 -5.23
CA THR A 165 8.52 -9.17 -6.12
C THR A 165 7.50 -9.84 -7.02
N PHE A 166 7.63 -9.66 -8.32
CA PHE A 166 6.77 -10.27 -9.33
C PHE A 166 7.20 -11.71 -9.62
N ASP A 167 6.32 -12.49 -10.24
CA ASP A 167 6.56 -13.91 -10.54
C ASP A 167 7.79 -14.10 -11.45
N GLY A 168 8.10 -13.16 -12.34
CA GLY A 168 9.33 -13.11 -13.15
C GLY A 168 10.61 -12.76 -12.38
N GLY A 169 10.58 -12.62 -11.04
CA GLY A 169 11.73 -12.32 -10.19
C GLY A 169 12.11 -10.83 -10.12
N ASN A 170 11.52 -9.97 -10.92
CA ASN A 170 11.72 -8.52 -10.84
C ASN A 170 11.15 -7.98 -9.51
N SER A 171 11.86 -7.03 -8.92
CA SER A 171 11.42 -6.43 -7.64
C SER A 171 11.38 -4.91 -7.73
N THR A 172 10.37 -4.34 -7.11
CA THR A 172 10.24 -2.89 -6.95
C THR A 172 10.04 -2.56 -5.47
N SER A 173 10.74 -1.53 -4.99
CA SER A 173 10.57 -1.03 -3.62
C SER A 173 10.22 0.46 -3.66
N VAL A 174 9.12 0.79 -3.03
CA VAL A 174 8.54 2.12 -2.98
C VAL A 174 8.54 2.60 -1.53
N ALA A 175 9.29 3.65 -1.23
CA ALA A 175 9.16 4.39 0.02
C ALA A 175 8.00 5.39 -0.11
N ILE A 176 7.19 5.52 0.93
CA ILE A 176 5.99 6.37 0.93
C ILE A 176 6.11 7.39 2.04
N ALA A 177 5.85 8.64 1.72
CA ALA A 177 5.87 9.76 2.66
C ALA A 177 4.66 10.68 2.45
N ASP A 178 4.39 11.51 3.45
CA ASP A 178 3.40 12.60 3.38
C ASP A 178 2.01 12.17 2.89
N ILE A 179 1.52 11.03 3.38
CA ILE A 179 0.14 10.64 3.11
C ILE A 179 -0.80 11.66 3.76
N LYS A 180 -1.56 12.37 2.94
CA LYS A 180 -2.52 13.41 3.35
C LYS A 180 -3.91 13.02 2.86
N PRO A 181 -4.83 12.61 3.76
CA PRO A 181 -6.24 12.51 3.43
C PRO A 181 -6.79 13.86 2.99
N VAL A 182 -7.67 13.84 1.99
CA VAL A 182 -8.44 15.00 1.52
C VAL A 182 -9.91 14.60 1.37
N GLU A 183 -10.83 15.55 1.51
CA GLU A 183 -12.26 15.25 1.48
C GLU A 183 -12.75 14.81 0.11
N SER A 184 -12.29 15.47 -0.95
CA SER A 184 -12.67 15.14 -2.32
C SER A 184 -11.62 15.61 -3.31
N LEU A 185 -11.66 15.04 -4.50
CA LEU A 185 -10.86 15.46 -5.65
C LEU A 185 -11.74 15.48 -6.89
N PRO A 186 -11.60 16.52 -7.76
CA PRO A 186 -12.33 16.58 -9.01
C PRO A 186 -12.09 15.36 -9.89
N ALA A 187 -13.07 14.94 -10.67
CA ALA A 187 -12.93 13.79 -11.59
C ALA A 187 -11.80 13.99 -12.60
N GLN A 188 -11.60 15.22 -13.05
CA GLN A 188 -10.55 15.62 -14.00
C GLN A 188 -9.12 15.33 -13.49
N THR A 189 -8.94 15.21 -12.16
CA THR A 189 -7.65 14.82 -11.57
C THR A 189 -7.17 13.46 -12.09
N PHE A 190 -8.10 12.59 -12.47
CA PHE A 190 -7.87 11.18 -12.83
C PHE A 190 -8.01 10.88 -14.31
N THR A 191 -8.12 11.91 -15.15
CA THR A 191 -8.22 11.80 -16.60
C THR A 191 -7.09 12.58 -17.27
N PHE A 192 -6.64 12.10 -18.42
CA PHE A 192 -5.67 12.80 -19.24
C PHE A 192 -6.35 14.00 -19.94
N ASP A 193 -5.70 15.17 -19.91
CA ASP A 193 -6.12 16.34 -20.69
C ASP A 193 -5.10 16.61 -21.80
N LYS A 194 -5.51 16.42 -23.06
CA LYS A 194 -4.70 16.71 -24.25
C LYS A 194 -4.20 18.16 -24.29
N LYS A 195 -4.92 19.09 -23.67
CA LYS A 195 -4.51 20.52 -23.65
C LYS A 195 -3.25 20.76 -22.84
N GLU A 196 -3.03 19.96 -21.79
CA GLU A 196 -1.80 20.01 -20.99
C GLU A 196 -0.60 19.40 -21.74
N PHE A 197 -0.87 18.54 -22.75
CA PHE A 197 0.13 17.79 -23.53
C PHE A 197 -0.12 17.95 -25.04
N PRO A 198 -0.04 19.16 -25.61
CA PRO A 198 -0.47 19.44 -26.99
C PRO A 198 0.34 18.64 -28.04
N ASN A 199 1.60 18.34 -27.74
CA ASN A 199 2.53 17.63 -28.62
C ASN A 199 2.57 16.11 -28.37
N ALA A 200 1.70 15.58 -27.50
CA ALA A 200 1.70 14.15 -27.24
C ALA A 200 1.02 13.40 -28.41
N GLU A 201 1.66 12.35 -28.90
CA GLU A 201 1.06 11.36 -29.76
C GLU A 201 0.11 10.48 -28.93
N ILE A 202 -1.05 10.16 -29.47
CA ILE A 202 -2.03 9.32 -28.78
C ILE A 202 -2.06 7.96 -29.47
N VAL A 203 -1.78 6.91 -28.68
CA VAL A 203 -1.86 5.51 -29.11
C VAL A 203 -2.99 4.84 -28.35
N ASP A 204 -4.08 4.52 -29.03
CA ASP A 204 -5.24 3.85 -28.43
C ASP A 204 -5.07 2.34 -28.57
N LEU A 205 -4.92 1.64 -27.44
CA LEU A 205 -4.69 0.20 -27.34
C LEU A 205 -5.93 -0.59 -26.87
N ARG A 206 -7.09 0.07 -26.81
CA ARG A 206 -8.34 -0.55 -26.34
C ARG A 206 -8.97 -1.46 -27.37
#